data_ba02c23de54dd95b7141b63efd4fea08
#
_entry.id   ba02c23de54dd95b7141b63efd4fea08
#
_cell.length_a   1.000
_cell.length_b   1.000
_cell.length_c   1.000
_cell.angle_alpha   90.00
_cell.angle_beta   90.00
_cell.angle_gamma   90.00
#
_symmetry.space_group_name_H-M   'P 1'
#
loop_
_entity.id
_entity.type
_entity.pdbx_description
1 polymer ?
#
loop_
_entity_poly.entity_id
_entity_poly.type
_entity_poly.pdbx_seq_one_letter_code
_entity_poly.pdbx_strand_id
1 'polypeptide(L)'
;MVADPRDANGRYRRNNGNEQAREDEAWDAVRFVNPFKFPMTTGAALVVEAGKFRGQCLSQWVNPGQRTSLRITKALSVRTESSELEEEGQREIVWIGGIDYQRTKVKGRLALQNFRGKELTLTIRCEFSGELLEADASPEKSLRTEGVASDNPRRQLDWTVKLPPGQEKVLTYRYQVLVRR
;
A
#
# COMPACT_ATOMS: atom_id res chain seq x y z
N MET A 1 -16.37 2.97 -0.34
CA MET A 1 -17.15 1.89 0.30
C MET A 1 -16.17 0.74 0.51
N VAL A 2 -15.73 0.52 1.75
CA VAL A 2 -14.80 -0.57 2.08
C VAL A 2 -15.67 -1.82 2.26
N ALA A 3 -15.46 -2.83 1.42
CA ALA A 3 -16.17 -4.10 1.56
C ALA A 3 -15.75 -4.77 2.88
N ASP A 4 -16.72 -5.21 3.68
CA ASP A 4 -16.45 -6.05 4.85
C ASP A 4 -15.78 -7.35 4.35
N PRO A 5 -14.61 -7.73 4.86
CA PRO A 5 -13.91 -8.94 4.44
C PRO A 5 -14.61 -10.25 4.85
N ARG A 6 -15.75 -10.17 5.54
CA ARG A 6 -16.54 -11.33 5.96
C ARG A 6 -17.58 -11.70 4.91
N ASP A 7 -17.80 -12.99 4.73
CA ASP A 7 -18.93 -13.50 3.95
C ASP A 7 -20.28 -13.29 4.69
N ALA A 8 -21.38 -13.60 4.01
CA ALA A 8 -22.74 -13.49 4.57
C ALA A 8 -22.96 -14.32 5.86
N ASN A 9 -22.04 -15.24 6.20
CA ASN A 9 -22.07 -16.09 7.39
C ASN A 9 -21.09 -15.59 8.48
N GLY A 10 -20.50 -14.40 8.34
CA GLY A 10 -19.58 -13.81 9.31
C GLY A 10 -18.19 -14.45 9.33
N ARG A 11 -17.85 -15.32 8.39
CA ARG A 11 -16.53 -15.94 8.25
C ARG A 11 -15.63 -15.04 7.42
N TYR A 12 -14.40 -14.85 7.89
CA TYR A 12 -13.39 -14.19 7.05
C TYR A 12 -13.27 -14.90 5.71
N ARG A 13 -13.51 -14.18 4.62
CA ARG A 13 -13.19 -14.70 3.28
C ARG A 13 -11.73 -15.08 3.29
N ARG A 14 -11.48 -16.38 3.15
CA ARG A 14 -10.14 -16.89 2.86
C ARG A 14 -9.78 -16.29 1.51
N ASN A 15 -8.89 -15.32 1.52
CA ASN A 15 -8.34 -14.75 0.30
C ASN A 15 -7.72 -15.90 -0.50
N ASN A 16 -8.41 -16.33 -1.53
CA ASN A 16 -7.81 -17.24 -2.50
C ASN A 16 -6.64 -16.50 -3.13
N GLY A 17 -5.44 -17.05 -3.07
CA GLY A 17 -4.14 -16.45 -3.36
C GLY A 17 -3.94 -15.65 -4.66
N ASN A 18 -5.01 -15.36 -5.41
CA ASN A 18 -5.00 -14.52 -6.61
C ASN A 18 -5.17 -13.02 -6.32
N GLU A 19 -5.67 -12.61 -5.15
CA GLU A 19 -5.81 -11.17 -4.83
C GLU A 19 -4.55 -10.59 -4.19
N GLN A 20 -3.83 -11.37 -3.36
CA GLN A 20 -2.54 -10.95 -2.79
C GLN A 20 -1.48 -10.72 -3.88
N ALA A 21 -1.49 -11.52 -4.96
CA ALA A 21 -0.59 -11.32 -6.10
C ALA A 21 -0.81 -9.99 -6.86
N ARG A 22 -1.98 -9.33 -6.67
CA ARG A 22 -2.28 -8.04 -7.29
C ARG A 22 -1.81 -6.84 -6.49
N GLU A 23 -1.59 -6.98 -5.20
CA GLU A 23 -1.13 -5.90 -4.33
C GLU A 23 0.38 -5.64 -4.46
N ASP A 24 1.15 -6.64 -4.86
CA ASP A 24 2.61 -6.57 -5.00
C ASP A 24 3.07 -6.11 -6.39
N GLU A 25 2.17 -5.60 -7.22
CA GLU A 25 2.49 -5.16 -8.58
C GLU A 25 2.93 -3.70 -8.64
N ALA A 26 4.04 -3.44 -9.33
CA ALA A 26 4.44 -2.08 -9.68
C ALA A 26 3.68 -1.59 -10.92
N TRP A 27 3.35 -0.31 -10.93
CA TRP A 27 2.63 0.35 -12.03
C TRP A 27 3.39 1.57 -12.51
N ASP A 28 3.49 1.71 -13.82
CA ASP A 28 3.85 2.98 -14.41
C ASP A 28 2.68 3.95 -14.25
N ALA A 29 2.97 5.13 -13.70
CA ALA A 29 1.98 6.12 -13.42
C ALA A 29 2.46 7.52 -13.77
N VAL A 30 1.55 8.39 -14.16
CA VAL A 30 1.78 9.81 -14.30
C VAL A 30 1.12 10.54 -13.13
N ARG A 31 1.87 11.48 -12.53
CA ARG A 31 1.37 12.35 -11.47
C ARG A 31 1.33 13.77 -11.96
N PHE A 32 0.22 14.45 -11.72
CA PHE A 32 0.05 15.85 -12.09
C PHE A 32 -0.96 16.53 -11.15
N VAL A 33 -1.00 17.84 -11.24
CA VAL A 33 -2.03 18.67 -10.59
C VAL A 33 -3.09 18.95 -11.64
N ASN A 34 -4.38 18.85 -11.29
CA ASN A 34 -5.44 19.24 -12.23
C ASN A 34 -5.24 20.70 -12.66
N PRO A 35 -4.87 20.95 -13.93
CA PRO A 35 -4.56 22.29 -14.42
C PRO A 35 -5.80 23.09 -14.82
N PHE A 36 -6.96 22.44 -14.85
CA PHE A 36 -8.20 23.05 -15.30
C PHE A 36 -8.85 23.88 -14.19
N LYS A 37 -9.70 24.82 -14.57
CA LYS A 37 -10.54 25.60 -13.65
C LYS A 37 -11.80 24.85 -13.19
N PHE A 38 -12.01 23.65 -13.70
CA PHE A 38 -13.13 22.77 -13.39
C PHE A 38 -12.64 21.40 -12.96
N PRO A 39 -13.47 20.60 -12.25
CA PRO A 39 -13.10 19.26 -11.86
C PRO A 39 -12.90 18.35 -13.08
N MET A 40 -11.87 17.50 -13.01
CA MET A 40 -11.77 16.35 -13.89
C MET A 40 -12.75 15.29 -13.40
N THR A 41 -13.50 14.67 -14.30
CA THR A 41 -14.47 13.62 -13.97
C THR A 41 -13.87 12.24 -14.10
N THR A 42 -14.55 11.25 -13.54
CA THR A 42 -14.22 9.84 -13.78
C THR A 42 -14.56 9.47 -15.22
N GLY A 43 -13.60 8.91 -15.94
CA GLY A 43 -13.79 8.53 -17.35
C GLY A 43 -12.54 7.90 -17.94
N ALA A 44 -12.65 7.41 -19.17
CA ALA A 44 -11.53 6.86 -19.92
C ALA A 44 -10.52 7.97 -20.26
N ALA A 45 -9.25 7.74 -19.97
CA ALA A 45 -8.13 8.65 -20.26
C ALA A 45 -7.08 7.95 -21.12
N LEU A 46 -6.66 8.62 -22.19
CA LEU A 46 -5.56 8.20 -23.03
C LEU A 46 -4.30 8.94 -22.60
N VAL A 47 -3.21 8.21 -22.40
CA VAL A 47 -1.91 8.78 -22.09
C VAL A 47 -1.06 8.77 -23.36
N VAL A 48 -0.63 9.95 -23.78
CA VAL A 48 0.20 10.16 -24.97
C VAL A 48 1.43 10.97 -24.54
N GLU A 49 2.63 10.50 -24.91
CA GLU A 49 3.90 11.19 -24.67
C GLU A 49 4.66 11.33 -25.98
N ALA A 50 5.02 12.55 -26.34
CA ALA A 50 5.70 12.88 -27.59
C ALA A 50 5.02 12.28 -28.83
N GLY A 51 3.69 12.32 -28.90
CA GLY A 51 2.86 11.80 -29.99
C GLY A 51 2.71 10.26 -29.98
N LYS A 52 3.31 9.54 -29.04
CA LYS A 52 3.22 8.08 -28.94
C LYS A 52 2.22 7.67 -27.85
N PHE A 53 1.34 6.75 -28.20
CA PHE A 53 0.43 6.13 -27.23
C PHE A 53 1.22 5.37 -26.15
N ARG A 54 0.95 5.66 -24.89
CA ARG A 54 1.57 5.02 -23.73
C ARG A 54 0.65 4.07 -22.99
N GLY A 55 -0.65 4.32 -23.05
CA GLY A 55 -1.64 3.48 -22.40
C GLY A 55 -2.99 4.17 -22.25
N GLN A 56 -3.93 3.41 -21.75
CA GLN A 56 -5.27 3.85 -21.43
C GLN A 56 -5.57 3.51 -19.97
N CYS A 57 -6.21 4.42 -19.25
CA CYS A 57 -6.54 4.25 -17.86
C CYS A 57 -7.89 4.90 -17.53
N LEU A 58 -8.34 4.73 -16.30
CA LEU A 58 -9.52 5.41 -15.79
C LEU A 58 -9.07 6.64 -14.96
N SER A 59 -9.54 7.84 -15.35
CA SER A 59 -9.39 9.02 -14.53
C SER A 59 -10.30 8.93 -13.31
N GLN A 60 -9.94 9.64 -12.25
CA GLN A 60 -10.74 9.80 -11.05
C GLN A 60 -11.28 11.22 -10.98
N TRP A 61 -12.29 11.45 -10.12
CA TRP A 61 -12.73 12.79 -9.80
C TRP A 61 -11.60 13.55 -9.09
N VAL A 62 -11.21 14.72 -9.64
CA VAL A 62 -10.13 15.56 -9.11
C VAL A 62 -10.52 17.02 -9.24
N ASN A 63 -10.60 17.72 -8.12
CA ASN A 63 -10.90 19.17 -8.13
C ASN A 63 -9.75 20.01 -8.72
N PRO A 64 -10.03 21.24 -9.17
CA PRO A 64 -9.01 22.18 -9.62
C PRO A 64 -7.87 22.31 -8.61
N GLY A 65 -6.63 22.27 -9.08
CA GLY A 65 -5.44 22.40 -8.23
C GLY A 65 -5.11 21.19 -7.36
N GLN A 66 -5.91 20.12 -7.35
CA GLN A 66 -5.61 18.90 -6.62
C GLN A 66 -4.64 18.02 -7.38
N ARG A 67 -3.75 17.33 -6.63
CA ARG A 67 -2.88 16.29 -7.17
C ARG A 67 -3.64 15.02 -7.45
N THR A 68 -3.29 14.38 -8.57
CA THR A 68 -3.77 13.04 -8.94
C THR A 68 -2.66 12.18 -9.51
N SER A 69 -2.92 10.89 -9.58
CA SER A 69 -2.03 9.90 -10.20
C SER A 69 -2.86 8.97 -11.06
N LEU A 70 -2.48 8.81 -12.32
CA LEU A 70 -3.08 7.86 -13.25
C LEU A 70 -2.14 6.68 -13.46
N ARG A 71 -2.58 5.47 -13.11
CA ARG A 71 -1.87 4.24 -13.43
C ARG A 71 -2.07 3.91 -14.90
N ILE A 72 -0.98 3.73 -15.64
CA ILE A 72 -1.00 3.56 -17.10
C ILE A 72 -0.93 2.08 -17.46
N THR A 73 0.11 1.39 -16.99
CA THR A 73 0.37 -0.01 -17.28
C THR A 73 1.18 -0.66 -16.17
N LYS A 74 1.15 -1.98 -16.11
CA LYS A 74 2.03 -2.73 -15.19
C LYS A 74 3.48 -2.53 -15.59
N ALA A 75 4.32 -2.26 -14.60
CA ALA A 75 5.75 -2.08 -14.77
C ALA A 75 6.48 -3.43 -14.71
N LEU A 76 6.34 -4.26 -15.76
CA LEU A 76 6.89 -5.62 -15.80
C LEU A 76 8.41 -5.71 -15.57
N SER A 77 9.11 -4.61 -15.78
CA SER A 77 10.56 -4.49 -15.52
C SER A 77 10.89 -3.99 -14.11
N VAL A 78 9.92 -3.99 -13.20
CA VAL A 78 10.09 -3.70 -11.78
C VAL A 78 9.49 -4.86 -11.00
N ARG A 79 10.32 -5.60 -10.29
CA ARG A 79 9.88 -6.67 -9.42
C ARG A 79 9.62 -6.13 -8.02
N THR A 80 8.53 -6.51 -7.45
CA THR A 80 8.14 -6.18 -6.08
C THR A 80 7.70 -7.46 -5.39
N GLU A 81 8.13 -7.64 -4.14
CA GLU A 81 7.73 -8.77 -3.30
C GLU A 81 7.48 -8.24 -1.90
N SER A 82 6.36 -8.63 -1.31
CA SER A 82 6.06 -8.36 0.08
C SER A 82 5.94 -9.65 0.88
N SER A 83 6.34 -9.61 2.12
CA SER A 83 6.14 -10.71 3.06
C SER A 83 6.01 -10.18 4.47
N GLU A 84 5.16 -10.81 5.24
CA GLU A 84 4.99 -10.54 6.67
C GLU A 84 5.17 -11.84 7.45
N LEU A 85 5.95 -11.77 8.52
CA LEU A 85 6.24 -12.90 9.39
C LEU A 85 5.99 -12.51 10.83
N GLU A 86 5.32 -13.39 11.57
CA GLU A 86 5.24 -13.27 13.02
C GLU A 86 6.64 -13.44 13.61
N GLU A 87 7.05 -12.52 14.48
CA GLU A 87 8.29 -12.64 15.21
C GLU A 87 8.11 -13.66 16.35
N GLU A 88 9.01 -14.64 16.40
CA GLU A 88 9.09 -15.57 17.52
C GLU A 88 9.39 -14.81 18.81
N GLY A 89 8.58 -14.98 19.84
CA GLY A 89 8.75 -14.34 21.12
C GLY A 89 7.71 -14.74 22.15
N GLN A 90 7.84 -14.20 23.35
CA GLN A 90 6.83 -14.39 24.39
C GLN A 90 5.53 -13.69 23.96
N ARG A 91 4.48 -14.50 23.85
CA ARG A 91 3.13 -14.02 23.58
C ARG A 91 2.59 -13.35 24.84
N GLU A 92 2.56 -12.05 24.82
CA GLU A 92 2.01 -11.27 25.93
C GLU A 92 0.48 -11.26 25.83
N ILE A 93 -0.18 -11.68 26.91
CA ILE A 93 -1.63 -11.61 27.02
C ILE A 93 -1.97 -10.26 27.64
N VAL A 94 -2.87 -9.52 26.99
CA VAL A 94 -3.37 -8.22 27.42
C VAL A 94 -4.88 -8.29 27.55
N TRP A 95 -5.42 -7.86 28.67
CA TRP A 95 -6.85 -7.82 28.93
C TRP A 95 -7.40 -6.41 28.66
N ILE A 96 -8.30 -6.29 27.69
CA ILE A 96 -8.89 -5.01 27.29
C ILE A 96 -10.42 -5.17 27.21
N GLY A 97 -11.15 -4.35 27.98
CA GLY A 97 -12.61 -4.34 27.92
C GLY A 97 -13.30 -5.67 28.21
N GLY A 98 -12.70 -6.52 29.06
CA GLY A 98 -13.24 -7.84 29.37
C GLY A 98 -12.88 -8.94 28.37
N ILE A 99 -11.96 -8.69 27.44
CA ILE A 99 -11.56 -9.62 26.39
C ILE A 99 -10.05 -9.85 26.47
N ASP A 100 -9.62 -11.10 26.36
CA ASP A 100 -8.21 -11.46 26.28
C ASP A 100 -7.71 -11.30 24.86
N TYR A 101 -6.65 -10.51 24.72
CA TYR A 101 -5.91 -10.33 23.48
C TYR A 101 -4.49 -10.88 23.63
N GLN A 102 -3.98 -11.41 22.54
CA GLN A 102 -2.58 -11.75 22.40
C GLN A 102 -1.89 -10.65 21.60
N ARG A 103 -0.85 -10.04 22.18
CA ARG A 103 -0.01 -9.08 21.47
C ARG A 103 0.98 -9.85 20.60
N THR A 104 0.87 -9.70 19.31
CA THR A 104 1.71 -10.36 18.31
C THR A 104 2.55 -9.31 17.59
N LYS A 105 3.87 -9.53 17.51
CA LYS A 105 4.78 -8.69 16.73
C LYS A 105 4.94 -9.27 15.34
N VAL A 106 4.89 -8.41 14.34
CA VAL A 106 5.01 -8.78 12.94
C VAL A 106 6.14 -7.99 12.30
N LYS A 107 6.99 -8.67 11.55
CA LYS A 107 8.02 -8.10 10.71
C LYS A 107 7.61 -8.18 9.25
N GLY A 108 7.45 -7.01 8.61
CA GLY A 108 7.22 -6.89 7.18
C GLY A 108 8.51 -6.65 6.42
N ARG A 109 8.60 -7.20 5.22
CA ARG A 109 9.70 -7.04 4.28
C ARG A 109 9.16 -6.72 2.90
N LEU A 110 9.65 -5.65 2.30
CA LEU A 110 9.34 -5.22 0.94
C LEU A 110 10.64 -5.26 0.12
N ALA A 111 10.73 -6.15 -0.84
CA ALA A 111 11.87 -6.25 -1.75
C ALA A 111 11.49 -5.65 -3.11
N LEU A 112 12.36 -4.80 -3.63
CA LEU A 112 12.17 -4.02 -4.84
C LEU A 112 13.37 -4.21 -5.74
N GLN A 113 13.17 -4.50 -7.04
CA GLN A 113 14.25 -4.66 -8.00
C GLN A 113 13.93 -3.94 -9.31
N ASN A 114 14.89 -3.16 -9.80
CA ASN A 114 14.78 -2.41 -11.04
C ASN A 114 15.54 -3.12 -12.16
N PHE A 115 14.83 -3.68 -13.11
CA PHE A 115 15.41 -4.29 -14.32
C PHE A 115 15.49 -3.31 -15.51
N ARG A 116 15.12 -2.02 -15.31
CA ARG A 116 15.24 -1.00 -16.35
C ARG A 116 16.68 -0.50 -16.47
N GLY A 117 17.05 -0.06 -17.67
CA GLY A 117 18.35 0.59 -17.93
C GLY A 117 18.45 2.03 -17.40
N LYS A 118 17.47 2.52 -16.63
CA LYS A 118 17.44 3.87 -16.05
C LYS A 118 16.98 3.86 -14.59
N GLU A 119 17.42 4.86 -13.84
CA GLU A 119 16.89 5.11 -12.49
C GLU A 119 15.39 5.36 -12.54
N LEU A 120 14.69 4.85 -11.55
CA LEU A 120 13.27 5.10 -11.35
C LEU A 120 13.00 5.56 -9.92
N THR A 121 11.90 6.29 -9.75
CA THR A 121 11.37 6.66 -8.44
C THR A 121 10.12 5.85 -8.17
N LEU A 122 10.16 5.02 -7.13
CA LEU A 122 9.01 4.24 -6.67
C LEU A 122 8.34 4.94 -5.50
N THR A 123 7.02 4.98 -5.53
CA THR A 123 6.21 5.25 -4.34
C THR A 123 5.55 3.96 -3.92
N ILE A 124 5.83 3.55 -2.71
CA ILE A 124 5.34 2.30 -2.11
C ILE A 124 4.38 2.69 -1.00
N ARG A 125 3.20 2.07 -1.02
CA ARG A 125 2.20 2.22 0.03
C ARG A 125 1.99 0.88 0.69
N CYS A 126 2.12 0.86 2.02
CA CYS A 126 1.83 -0.30 2.84
C CYS A 126 0.76 0.08 3.86
N GLU A 127 -0.28 -0.72 3.97
CA GLU A 127 -1.34 -0.56 4.97
C GLU A 127 -1.34 -1.78 5.89
N PHE A 128 -1.42 -1.55 7.18
CA PHE A 128 -1.54 -2.59 8.20
C PHE A 128 -2.43 -2.12 9.35
N SER A 129 -2.86 -3.06 10.19
CA SER A 129 -3.63 -2.78 11.40
C SER A 129 -2.77 -3.06 12.62
N GLY A 130 -2.71 -2.11 13.55
CA GLY A 130 -1.91 -2.22 14.77
C GLY A 130 -1.05 -1.00 15.04
N GLU A 131 -0.07 -1.16 15.92
CA GLU A 131 0.86 -0.11 16.31
C GLU A 131 2.22 -0.29 15.65
N LEU A 132 2.69 0.76 14.95
CA LEU A 132 4.00 0.76 14.32
C LEU A 132 5.09 0.83 15.39
N LEU A 133 6.04 -0.09 15.34
CA LEU A 133 7.22 -0.10 16.18
C LEU A 133 8.40 0.60 15.50
N GLU A 134 8.73 0.18 14.28
CA GLU A 134 9.81 0.76 13.50
C GLU A 134 9.57 0.62 12.00
N ALA A 135 10.23 1.44 11.20
CA ALA A 135 10.23 1.34 9.74
C ALA A 135 11.51 1.95 9.16
N ASP A 136 12.09 1.27 8.18
CA ASP A 136 13.27 1.74 7.44
C ASP A 136 12.95 2.96 6.59
N ALA A 137 14.00 3.74 6.26
CA ALA A 137 13.96 4.85 5.29
C ALA A 137 12.87 5.91 5.59
N SER A 138 12.50 6.08 6.86
CA SER A 138 11.63 7.16 7.36
C SER A 138 10.41 7.45 6.47
N PRO A 139 9.44 6.52 6.34
CA PRO A 139 8.24 6.72 5.55
C PRO A 139 7.37 7.85 6.10
N GLU A 140 6.57 8.45 5.24
CA GLU A 140 5.43 9.25 5.69
C GLU A 140 4.42 8.32 6.37
N LYS A 141 3.98 8.72 7.58
CA LYS A 141 3.09 7.93 8.41
C LYS A 141 1.73 8.60 8.49
N SER A 142 0.66 7.87 8.20
CA SER A 142 -0.69 8.35 8.38
C SER A 142 -1.56 7.35 9.13
N LEU A 143 -2.49 7.87 9.94
CA LEU A 143 -3.52 7.11 10.61
C LEU A 143 -4.79 7.12 9.75
N ARG A 144 -5.28 5.94 9.37
CA ARG A 144 -6.46 5.82 8.49
C ARG A 144 -7.77 5.70 9.24
N THR A 145 -7.71 5.42 10.54
CA THR A 145 -8.88 5.29 11.44
C THR A 145 -8.89 6.37 12.52
N GLU A 146 -8.53 7.60 12.14
CA GLU A 146 -8.54 8.74 13.06
C GLU A 146 -9.95 8.98 13.61
N GLY A 147 -10.04 9.22 14.93
CA GLY A 147 -11.30 9.47 15.61
C GLY A 147 -12.15 8.22 15.89
N VAL A 148 -11.71 7.04 15.51
CA VAL A 148 -12.39 5.76 15.78
C VAL A 148 -11.60 5.00 16.84
N ALA A 149 -12.27 4.65 17.95
CA ALA A 149 -11.69 3.75 18.95
C ALA A 149 -11.54 2.36 18.32
N SER A 150 -10.30 1.89 18.19
CA SER A 150 -9.98 0.58 17.64
C SER A 150 -8.78 0.00 18.36
N ASP A 151 -8.88 -1.27 18.77
CA ASP A 151 -7.77 -2.00 19.40
C ASP A 151 -6.57 -2.12 18.44
N ASN A 152 -6.84 -2.17 17.14
CA ASN A 152 -5.86 -2.21 16.08
C ASN A 152 -6.11 -1.09 15.07
N PRO A 153 -5.58 0.13 15.29
CA PRO A 153 -5.78 1.23 14.37
C PRO A 153 -5.16 0.93 12.99
N ARG A 154 -5.87 1.29 11.92
CA ARG A 154 -5.34 1.16 10.57
C ARG A 154 -4.34 2.27 10.30
N ARG A 155 -3.16 1.87 9.87
CA ARG A 155 -2.04 2.77 9.55
C ARG A 155 -1.59 2.59 8.11
N GLN A 156 -1.00 3.64 7.58
CA GLN A 156 -0.41 3.64 6.24
C GLN A 156 1.01 4.20 6.33
N LEU A 157 1.92 3.53 5.63
CA LEU A 157 3.30 3.97 5.41
C LEU A 157 3.48 4.25 3.91
N ASP A 158 3.95 5.42 3.57
CA ASP A 158 4.26 5.82 2.20
C ASP A 158 5.78 6.09 2.10
N TRP A 159 6.48 5.30 1.29
CA TRP A 159 7.89 5.52 0.94
C TRP A 159 8.01 6.11 -0.45
N THR A 160 8.98 6.99 -0.64
CA THR A 160 9.45 7.43 -1.95
C THR A 160 10.92 7.04 -2.08
N VAL A 161 11.22 6.10 -2.96
CA VAL A 161 12.52 5.47 -3.11
C VAL A 161 13.05 5.68 -4.52
N LYS A 162 14.30 6.16 -4.64
CA LYS A 162 15.06 6.12 -5.89
C LYS A 162 15.76 4.78 -6.01
N LEU A 163 15.60 4.14 -7.15
CA LEU A 163 16.16 2.82 -7.42
C LEU A 163 16.95 2.85 -8.74
N PRO A 164 18.29 2.85 -8.66
CA PRO A 164 19.15 2.84 -9.84
C PRO A 164 18.97 1.61 -10.73
N PRO A 165 19.46 1.63 -11.97
CA PRO A 165 19.41 0.48 -12.88
C PRO A 165 19.99 -0.79 -12.28
N GLY A 166 19.31 -1.91 -12.42
CA GLY A 166 19.79 -3.22 -11.99
C GLY A 166 19.86 -3.43 -10.47
N GLN A 167 19.54 -2.42 -9.66
CA GLN A 167 19.66 -2.53 -8.21
C GLN A 167 18.40 -3.10 -7.55
N GLU A 168 18.66 -3.76 -6.43
CA GLU A 168 17.65 -4.20 -5.47
C GLU A 168 17.69 -3.31 -4.24
N LYS A 169 16.52 -3.08 -3.63
CA LYS A 169 16.37 -2.43 -2.34
C LYS A 169 15.35 -3.18 -1.50
N VAL A 170 15.72 -3.41 -0.25
CA VAL A 170 14.82 -4.01 0.74
C VAL A 170 14.46 -2.95 1.75
N LEU A 171 13.19 -2.85 2.07
CA LEU A 171 12.65 -2.05 3.17
C LEU A 171 12.03 -2.98 4.19
N THR A 172 12.25 -2.71 5.46
CA THR A 172 11.63 -3.46 6.55
C THR A 172 10.80 -2.54 7.43
N TYR A 173 9.75 -3.10 8.02
CA TYR A 173 8.95 -2.44 9.03
C TYR A 173 8.51 -3.47 10.07
N ARG A 174 8.22 -3.01 11.27
CA ARG A 174 7.75 -3.83 12.37
C ARG A 174 6.56 -3.16 13.03
N TYR A 175 5.56 -3.94 13.32
CA TYR A 175 4.39 -3.49 14.04
C TYR A 175 3.89 -4.55 15.01
N GLN A 176 3.04 -4.15 15.94
CA GLN A 176 2.35 -5.06 16.83
C GLN A 176 0.85 -4.99 16.62
N VAL A 177 0.21 -6.14 16.71
CA VAL A 177 -1.22 -6.29 16.54
C VAL A 177 -1.81 -7.07 17.71
N LEU A 178 -3.02 -6.69 18.13
CA LEU A 178 -3.79 -7.39 19.14
C LEU A 178 -4.68 -8.42 18.46
N VAL A 179 -4.41 -9.69 18.71
CA VAL A 179 -5.20 -10.80 18.17
C VAL A 179 -6.11 -11.32 19.26
N ARG A 180 -7.41 -11.32 19.03
CA ARG A 180 -8.38 -11.86 19.97
C ARG A 180 -8.19 -13.37 20.12
N ARG A 181 -8.21 -13.84 21.37
CA ARG A 181 -8.03 -15.25 21.70
C ARG A 181 -9.35 -16.01 21.75
#